data_feb770378f4b0e90f71ff5173f63ba8a
#
_entry.id   feb770378f4b0e90f71ff5173f63ba8a
#
_cell.length_a   1.000
_cell.length_b   1.000
_cell.length_c   1.000
_cell.angle_alpha   90.00
_cell.angle_beta   90.00
_cell.angle_gamma   90.00
#
_symmetry.space_group_name_H-M   'P 1'
#
loop_
_entity.id
_entity.type
_entity.pdbx_description
1 polymer ?
#
loop_
_entity_poly.entity_id
_entity_poly.type
_entity_poly.pdbx_seq_one_letter_code
_entity_poly.pdbx_strand_id
1 'polypeptide(L)'
;MEALEIVQTTLSYLLITIAGIFVIVNPLTTAFAFMSLTTHMSEPRRKQIAMKATRISTSLFFIFALLGGVIFQLFGITLAAFRIAGGIILFGIAMGMISARSNNDEAKTKPEGDIADDISVIPLAIPFISGPGSIATVMILTSEAPTIYHTVIVFIAVLFTTVSCYFSMVYSKVIVRYLGDSGRQIITKVFGLILAVIAVQFVVNGIANVLVDFGMFEIPGIEPGDGFE
;
A
#
# COMPACT_ATOMS: atom_id res chain seq x y z
N MET A 1 -31.29 7.47 -16.13
CA MET A 1 -30.43 6.25 -16.23
C MET A 1 -28.96 6.61 -16.12
N GLU A 2 -28.46 7.57 -16.90
CA GLU A 2 -27.04 8.00 -16.85
C GLU A 2 -26.50 8.38 -15.45
N ALA A 3 -27.27 9.13 -14.65
CA ALA A 3 -26.82 9.51 -13.30
C ALA A 3 -26.63 8.30 -12.36
N LEU A 4 -27.43 7.26 -12.52
CA LEU A 4 -27.34 6.05 -11.70
C LEU A 4 -26.12 5.22 -12.11
N GLU A 5 -25.83 5.14 -13.40
CA GLU A 5 -24.63 4.46 -13.93
C GLU A 5 -23.34 5.18 -13.48
N ILE A 6 -23.31 6.50 -13.54
CA ILE A 6 -22.16 7.29 -13.06
C ILE A 6 -21.92 7.06 -11.56
N VAL A 7 -22.97 7.08 -10.75
CA VAL A 7 -22.85 6.81 -9.30
C VAL A 7 -22.36 5.39 -9.05
N GLN A 8 -22.88 4.40 -9.75
CA GLN A 8 -22.48 3.01 -9.60
C GLN A 8 -21.01 2.79 -10.00
N THR A 9 -20.58 3.36 -11.12
CA THR A 9 -19.19 3.27 -11.59
C THR A 9 -18.23 3.95 -10.61
N THR A 10 -18.57 5.15 -10.14
CA THR A 10 -17.76 5.90 -9.17
C THR A 10 -17.65 5.16 -7.83
N LEU A 11 -18.76 4.59 -7.35
CA LEU A 11 -18.77 3.81 -6.11
C LEU A 11 -17.92 2.53 -6.24
N SER A 12 -18.04 1.83 -7.36
CA SER A 12 -17.23 0.65 -7.65
C SER A 12 -15.74 0.99 -7.69
N TYR A 13 -15.37 2.08 -8.35
CA TYR A 13 -13.99 2.55 -8.39
C TYR A 13 -13.47 2.90 -6.98
N LEU A 14 -14.27 3.60 -6.16
CA LEU A 14 -13.93 3.92 -4.78
C LEU A 14 -13.67 2.66 -3.95
N LEU A 15 -14.57 1.67 -4.03
CA LEU A 15 -14.45 0.43 -3.27
C LEU A 15 -13.22 -0.39 -3.69
N ILE A 16 -12.96 -0.50 -4.98
CA ILE A 16 -11.79 -1.22 -5.52
C ILE A 16 -10.49 -0.52 -5.10
N THR A 17 -10.45 0.81 -5.20
CA THR A 17 -9.29 1.62 -4.81
C THR A 17 -9.01 1.50 -3.31
N ILE A 18 -10.04 1.62 -2.46
CA ILE A 18 -9.90 1.43 -1.01
C ILE A 18 -9.42 0.01 -0.72
N ALA A 19 -10.04 -1.01 -1.29
CA ALA A 19 -9.68 -2.39 -1.05
C ALA A 19 -8.22 -2.67 -1.47
N GLY A 20 -7.79 -2.19 -2.63
CA GLY A 20 -6.42 -2.35 -3.12
C GLY A 20 -5.39 -1.74 -2.18
N ILE A 21 -5.55 -0.47 -1.82
CA ILE A 21 -4.63 0.22 -0.90
C ILE A 21 -4.67 -0.42 0.49
N PHE A 22 -5.86 -0.75 1.00
CA PHE A 22 -6.05 -1.33 2.33
C PHE A 22 -5.37 -2.70 2.48
N VAL A 23 -5.46 -3.56 1.45
CA VAL A 23 -4.83 -4.88 1.45
C VAL A 23 -3.31 -4.78 1.46
N ILE A 24 -2.75 -3.87 0.66
CA ILE A 24 -1.30 -3.70 0.53
C ILE A 24 -0.70 -3.04 1.78
N VAL A 25 -1.31 -1.98 2.27
CA VAL A 25 -0.87 -1.28 3.50
C VAL A 25 -1.10 -2.15 4.74
N ASN A 26 -2.15 -2.95 4.74
CA ASN A 26 -2.48 -3.94 5.77
C ASN A 26 -2.47 -3.38 7.21
N PRO A 27 -3.53 -2.67 7.63
CA PRO A 27 -3.62 -2.08 8.97
C PRO A 27 -3.50 -3.08 10.11
N LEU A 28 -3.90 -4.34 9.89
CA LEU A 28 -3.78 -5.38 10.92
C LEU A 28 -2.33 -5.77 11.17
N THR A 29 -1.54 -5.99 10.12
CA THR A 29 -0.11 -6.27 10.25
C THR A 29 0.61 -5.08 10.89
N THR A 30 0.23 -3.85 10.54
CA THR A 30 0.73 -2.63 11.17
C THR A 30 0.43 -2.61 12.68
N ALA A 31 -0.76 -3.04 13.11
CA ALA A 31 -1.11 -3.14 14.53
C ALA A 31 -0.22 -4.13 15.30
N PHE A 32 0.08 -5.29 14.70
CA PHE A 32 0.97 -6.28 15.31
C PHE A 32 2.42 -5.78 15.40
N ALA A 33 2.94 -5.17 14.32
CA ALA A 33 4.26 -4.56 14.32
C ALA A 33 4.36 -3.44 15.35
N PHE A 34 3.36 -2.56 15.40
CA PHE A 34 3.27 -1.48 16.38
C PHE A 34 3.26 -2.02 17.82
N MET A 35 2.45 -3.04 18.10
CA MET A 35 2.39 -3.65 19.43
C MET A 35 3.75 -4.20 19.85
N SER A 36 4.43 -4.91 18.97
CA SER A 36 5.76 -5.48 19.22
C SER A 36 6.80 -4.40 19.56
N LEU A 37 6.80 -3.30 18.81
CA LEU A 37 7.77 -2.21 18.97
C LEU A 37 7.48 -1.32 20.20
N THR A 38 6.23 -1.27 20.67
CA THR A 38 5.81 -0.32 21.71
C THR A 38 5.38 -0.97 23.02
N THR A 39 5.70 -2.27 23.22
CA THR A 39 5.25 -3.04 24.40
C THR A 39 5.64 -2.40 25.73
N HIS A 40 6.82 -1.78 25.80
CA HIS A 40 7.37 -1.18 27.02
C HIS A 40 7.02 0.32 27.19
N MET A 41 6.20 0.88 26.30
CA MET A 41 5.89 2.30 26.27
C MET A 41 4.56 2.63 26.97
N SER A 42 4.46 3.84 27.54
CA SER A 42 3.23 4.36 28.09
C SER A 42 2.17 4.64 27.02
N GLU A 43 0.88 4.56 27.37
CA GLU A 43 -0.23 4.81 26.44
C GLU A 43 -0.16 6.18 25.76
N PRO A 44 0.15 7.30 26.46
CA PRO A 44 0.29 8.59 25.78
C PRO A 44 1.39 8.59 24.72
N ARG A 45 2.53 7.94 25.03
CA ARG A 45 3.66 7.85 24.08
C ARG A 45 3.30 7.00 22.85
N ARG A 46 2.60 5.89 23.05
CA ARG A 46 2.12 5.03 21.96
C ARG A 46 1.21 5.81 21.01
N LYS A 47 0.24 6.59 21.54
CA LYS A 47 -0.65 7.42 20.72
C LYS A 47 0.13 8.48 19.92
N GLN A 48 1.15 9.11 20.53
CA GLN A 48 2.01 10.07 19.83
C GLN A 48 2.77 9.40 18.65
N ILE A 49 3.36 8.23 18.89
CA ILE A 49 4.07 7.45 17.85
C ILE A 49 3.11 7.07 16.73
N ALA A 50 1.93 6.52 17.05
CA ALA A 50 0.92 6.17 16.06
C ALA A 50 0.50 7.37 15.21
N MET A 51 0.24 8.51 15.82
CA MET A 51 -0.13 9.75 15.12
C MET A 51 0.99 10.26 14.24
N LYS A 52 2.23 10.27 14.72
CA LYS A 52 3.40 10.72 13.95
C LYS A 52 3.63 9.79 12.75
N ALA A 53 3.60 8.46 12.95
CA ALA A 53 3.74 7.50 11.86
C ALA A 53 2.66 7.66 10.79
N THR A 54 1.39 7.79 11.21
CA THR A 54 0.27 8.00 10.28
C THR A 54 0.44 9.28 9.46
N ARG A 55 0.80 10.42 10.11
CA ARG A 55 1.01 11.69 9.40
C ARG A 55 2.13 11.60 8.38
N ILE A 56 3.25 10.99 8.74
CA ILE A 56 4.39 10.81 7.83
C ILE A 56 3.99 9.95 6.65
N SER A 57 3.35 8.80 6.89
CA SER A 57 2.91 7.90 5.81
C SER A 57 1.89 8.56 4.89
N THR A 58 0.91 9.29 5.45
CA THR A 58 -0.07 10.03 4.64
C THR A 58 0.61 11.09 3.77
N SER A 59 1.56 11.84 4.35
CA SER A 59 2.32 12.85 3.60
C SER A 59 3.15 12.21 2.48
N LEU A 60 3.81 11.08 2.74
CA LEU A 60 4.56 10.35 1.73
C LEU A 60 3.65 9.88 0.59
N PHE A 61 2.51 9.25 0.90
CA PHE A 61 1.56 8.84 -0.14
C PHE A 61 1.08 10.02 -0.99
N PHE A 62 0.77 11.16 -0.37
CA PHE A 62 0.31 12.34 -1.09
C PHE A 62 1.41 12.94 -1.97
N ILE A 63 2.65 13.01 -1.47
CA ILE A 63 3.80 13.48 -2.23
C ILE A 63 4.00 12.59 -3.47
N PHE A 64 4.04 11.27 -3.29
CA PHE A 64 4.23 10.35 -4.40
C PHE A 64 3.02 10.27 -5.34
N ALA A 65 1.80 10.42 -4.84
CA ALA A 65 0.61 10.53 -5.67
C ALA A 65 0.66 11.75 -6.59
N LEU A 66 1.09 12.90 -6.07
CA LEU A 66 1.18 14.15 -6.83
C LEU A 66 2.39 14.19 -7.76
N LEU A 67 3.54 13.67 -7.32
CA LEU A 67 4.79 13.75 -8.05
C LEU A 67 5.05 12.54 -8.95
N GLY A 68 4.23 11.50 -8.87
CA GLY A 68 4.45 10.25 -9.61
C GLY A 68 4.65 10.48 -11.10
N GLY A 69 3.77 11.26 -11.75
CA GLY A 69 3.90 11.60 -13.16
C GLY A 69 5.18 12.38 -13.48
N VAL A 70 5.55 13.35 -12.63
CA VAL A 70 6.79 14.12 -12.79
C VAL A 70 8.02 13.22 -12.63
N ILE A 71 7.99 12.30 -11.68
CA ILE A 71 9.08 11.34 -11.47
C ILE A 71 9.24 10.46 -12.70
N PHE A 72 8.14 9.96 -13.27
CA PHE A 72 8.17 9.13 -14.47
C PHE A 72 8.78 9.88 -15.66
N GLN A 73 8.35 11.13 -15.90
CA GLN A 73 8.90 11.97 -16.97
C GLN A 73 10.38 12.28 -16.75
N LEU A 74 10.77 12.66 -15.54
CA LEU A 74 12.14 13.04 -15.21
C LEU A 74 13.15 11.90 -15.43
N PHE A 75 12.76 10.69 -15.07
CA PHE A 75 13.62 9.51 -15.18
C PHE A 75 13.39 8.72 -16.47
N GLY A 76 12.47 9.12 -17.33
CA GLY A 76 12.11 8.36 -18.54
C GLY A 76 11.53 6.99 -18.22
N ILE A 77 10.86 6.82 -17.08
CA ILE A 77 10.30 5.55 -16.64
C ILE A 77 8.87 5.46 -17.17
N THR A 78 8.57 4.37 -17.87
CA THR A 78 7.20 4.09 -18.31
C THR A 78 6.36 3.52 -17.17
N LEU A 79 5.05 3.78 -17.20
CA LEU A 79 4.11 3.19 -16.24
C LEU A 79 4.15 1.65 -16.29
N ALA A 80 4.34 1.08 -17.50
CA ALA A 80 4.50 -0.35 -17.73
C ALA A 80 5.70 -0.92 -16.96
N ALA A 81 6.87 -0.28 -17.08
CA ALA A 81 8.08 -0.71 -16.36
C ALA A 81 7.89 -0.58 -14.84
N PHE A 82 7.23 0.49 -14.40
CA PHE A 82 6.94 0.72 -12.98
C PHE A 82 5.95 -0.32 -12.41
N ARG A 83 4.93 -0.72 -13.17
CA ARG A 83 4.02 -1.83 -12.81
C ARG A 83 4.77 -3.14 -12.63
N ILE A 84 5.67 -3.49 -13.56
CA ILE A 84 6.47 -4.71 -13.48
C ILE A 84 7.34 -4.68 -12.21
N ALA A 85 8.10 -3.61 -12.01
CA ALA A 85 8.97 -3.47 -10.85
C ALA A 85 8.18 -3.47 -9.53
N GLY A 86 7.08 -2.71 -9.46
CA GLY A 86 6.17 -2.68 -8.31
C GLY A 86 5.57 -4.06 -8.02
N GLY A 87 5.13 -4.78 -9.05
CA GLY A 87 4.60 -6.14 -8.93
C GLY A 87 5.65 -7.12 -8.37
N ILE A 88 6.89 -7.07 -8.83
CA ILE A 88 7.98 -7.91 -8.32
C ILE A 88 8.24 -7.62 -6.83
N ILE A 89 8.28 -6.35 -6.44
CA ILE A 89 8.47 -5.95 -5.03
C ILE A 89 7.31 -6.44 -4.18
N LEU A 90 6.07 -6.23 -4.63
CA LEU A 90 4.86 -6.69 -3.92
C LEU A 90 4.84 -8.22 -3.77
N PHE A 91 5.25 -8.95 -4.82
CA PHE A 91 5.32 -10.40 -4.78
C PHE A 91 6.33 -10.88 -3.73
N GLY A 92 7.50 -10.24 -3.65
CA GLY A 92 8.49 -10.52 -2.61
C GLY A 92 7.93 -10.32 -1.18
N ILE A 93 7.21 -9.22 -0.95
CA ILE A 93 6.53 -8.94 0.32
C ILE A 93 5.47 -10.00 0.62
N ALA A 94 4.64 -10.33 -0.37
CA ALA A 94 3.59 -11.34 -0.25
C ALA A 94 4.15 -12.72 0.11
N MET A 95 5.24 -13.14 -0.54
CA MET A 95 5.92 -14.40 -0.23
C MET A 95 6.51 -14.40 1.18
N GLY A 96 7.05 -13.27 1.65
CA GLY A 96 7.45 -13.09 3.04
C GLY A 96 6.28 -13.34 4.01
N MET A 97 5.12 -12.73 3.74
CA MET A 97 3.92 -12.89 4.56
C MET A 97 3.39 -14.34 4.58
N ILE A 98 3.41 -15.04 3.45
CA ILE A 98 2.96 -16.44 3.34
C ILE A 98 3.95 -17.39 4.01
N SER A 99 5.25 -17.17 3.80
CA SER A 99 6.33 -18.06 4.27
C SER A 99 6.71 -17.83 5.73
N ALA A 100 6.27 -16.72 6.33
CA ALA A 100 6.57 -16.41 7.73
C ALA A 100 6.14 -17.58 8.63
N ARG A 101 7.08 -18.48 8.88
CA ARG A 101 7.00 -19.40 10.00
C ARG A 101 7.07 -18.55 11.26
N SER A 102 6.38 -19.00 12.30
CA SER A 102 6.34 -18.44 13.65
C SER A 102 7.74 -18.26 14.31
N ASN A 103 8.65 -17.59 13.60
CA ASN A 103 9.94 -17.23 14.17
C ASN A 103 9.84 -15.76 14.59
N ASN A 104 9.93 -15.57 15.89
CA ASN A 104 10.10 -14.29 16.60
C ASN A 104 11.39 -13.51 16.17
N ASP A 105 11.93 -13.78 14.99
CA ASP A 105 13.26 -13.30 14.62
C ASP A 105 13.26 -12.00 13.79
N GLU A 106 12.13 -11.57 13.23
CA GLU A 106 12.09 -10.32 12.45
C GLU A 106 12.03 -9.03 13.29
N ALA A 107 11.86 -9.14 14.61
CA ALA A 107 11.83 -7.99 15.52
C ALA A 107 13.15 -7.77 16.29
N LYS A 108 14.24 -8.45 15.94
CA LYS A 108 15.53 -8.37 16.66
C LYS A 108 16.52 -7.37 16.07
N THR A 109 16.10 -6.33 15.40
CA THR A 109 16.92 -5.12 15.35
C THR A 109 16.66 -4.34 16.63
N LYS A 110 17.41 -4.63 17.68
CA LYS A 110 17.52 -3.74 18.84
C LYS A 110 18.14 -2.43 18.34
N PRO A 111 17.47 -1.29 18.47
CA PRO A 111 18.14 -0.01 18.35
C PRO A 111 18.92 0.19 19.65
N GLU A 112 20.23 0.08 19.62
CA GLU A 112 21.10 0.63 20.65
C GLU A 112 21.20 2.14 20.43
N GLY A 113 20.73 2.91 21.40
CA GLY A 113 20.88 4.37 21.44
C GLY A 113 19.56 5.11 21.64
N ASP A 114 19.60 6.34 22.10
CA ASP A 114 18.50 7.32 22.43
C ASP A 114 17.47 7.59 21.32
N ILE A 115 16.91 6.55 20.69
CA ILE A 115 16.11 6.56 19.46
C ILE A 115 14.62 6.41 19.79
N ALA A 116 14.16 6.91 20.92
CA ALA A 116 12.73 6.93 21.22
C ALA A 116 11.91 7.82 20.25
N ASP A 117 12.58 8.70 19.50
CA ASP A 117 11.92 9.58 18.52
C ASP A 117 11.79 8.96 17.12
N ASP A 118 12.54 7.93 16.78
CA ASP A 118 12.61 7.41 15.43
C ASP A 118 11.72 6.20 15.11
N ILE A 119 11.16 5.51 16.12
CA ILE A 119 10.27 4.35 15.87
C ILE A 119 9.04 4.73 15.04
N SER A 120 8.59 5.97 15.14
CA SER A 120 7.46 6.45 14.33
C SER A 120 7.80 6.65 12.85
N VAL A 121 9.08 6.87 12.53
CA VAL A 121 9.57 7.01 11.16
C VAL A 121 10.06 5.66 10.65
N ILE A 122 11.01 5.06 11.34
CA ILE A 122 11.61 3.77 11.02
C ILE A 122 11.43 2.85 12.24
N PRO A 123 10.75 1.69 12.09
CA PRO A 123 10.22 1.13 10.85
C PRO A 123 8.73 1.40 10.58
N LEU A 124 7.99 2.12 11.43
CA LEU A 124 6.52 2.18 11.33
C LEU A 124 6.01 2.91 10.09
N ALA A 125 6.43 4.17 9.87
CA ALA A 125 6.01 4.87 8.66
C ALA A 125 6.65 4.22 7.43
N ILE A 126 7.95 3.98 7.48
CA ILE A 126 8.73 3.36 6.42
C ILE A 126 9.51 2.18 7.05
N PRO A 127 9.33 0.93 6.59
CA PRO A 127 8.56 0.47 5.43
C PRO A 127 7.14 -0.05 5.73
N PHE A 128 6.66 -0.09 7.00
CA PHE A 128 5.43 -0.83 7.31
C PHE A 128 4.16 -0.22 6.70
N ILE A 129 3.95 1.10 6.80
CA ILE A 129 2.74 1.74 6.24
C ILE A 129 3.01 2.17 4.80
N SER A 130 4.01 3.03 4.58
CA SER A 130 4.37 3.52 3.26
C SER A 130 5.61 2.81 2.71
N GLY A 131 5.51 1.51 2.53
CA GLY A 131 6.54 0.71 1.88
C GLY A 131 6.60 0.92 0.37
N PRO A 132 7.67 0.44 -0.30
CA PRO A 132 7.82 0.60 -1.74
C PRO A 132 6.61 0.10 -2.53
N GLY A 133 6.02 -1.02 -2.12
CA GLY A 133 4.85 -1.59 -2.77
C GLY A 133 3.59 -0.73 -2.63
N SER A 134 3.32 -0.18 -1.44
CA SER A 134 2.15 0.68 -1.23
C SER A 134 2.32 2.04 -1.92
N ILE A 135 3.54 2.59 -1.95
CA ILE A 135 3.85 3.79 -2.73
C ILE A 135 3.63 3.53 -4.22
N ALA A 136 4.17 2.42 -4.75
CA ALA A 136 3.99 2.02 -6.14
C ALA A 136 2.50 1.91 -6.51
N THR A 137 1.70 1.28 -5.65
CA THR A 137 0.26 1.15 -5.86
C THR A 137 -0.44 2.50 -5.93
N VAL A 138 -0.15 3.40 -4.98
CA VAL A 138 -0.75 4.75 -4.98
C VAL A 138 -0.36 5.52 -6.23
N MET A 139 0.91 5.46 -6.65
CA MET A 139 1.38 6.10 -7.88
C MET A 139 0.67 5.55 -9.12
N ILE A 140 0.54 4.23 -9.24
CA ILE A 140 -0.16 3.57 -10.35
C ILE A 140 -1.63 4.03 -10.38
N LEU A 141 -2.35 3.90 -9.26
CA LEU A 141 -3.76 4.29 -9.19
C LEU A 141 -3.99 5.76 -9.52
N THR A 142 -3.05 6.63 -9.16
CA THR A 142 -3.15 8.06 -9.48
C THR A 142 -2.85 8.32 -10.96
N SER A 143 -1.85 7.63 -11.54
CA SER A 143 -1.48 7.78 -12.95
C SER A 143 -2.54 7.22 -13.91
N GLU A 144 -3.28 6.20 -13.47
CA GLU A 144 -4.36 5.58 -14.25
C GLU A 144 -5.73 6.22 -14.02
N ALA A 145 -5.81 7.24 -13.16
CA ALA A 145 -7.07 7.89 -12.84
C ALA A 145 -7.62 8.62 -14.08
N PRO A 146 -8.80 8.20 -14.63
CA PRO A 146 -9.30 8.75 -15.89
C PRO A 146 -9.66 10.24 -15.83
N THR A 147 -9.95 10.74 -14.62
CA THR A 147 -10.33 12.14 -14.39
C THR A 147 -9.84 12.60 -13.03
N ILE A 148 -9.83 13.91 -12.81
CA ILE A 148 -9.48 14.52 -11.52
C ILE A 148 -10.35 14.00 -10.36
N TYR A 149 -11.61 13.63 -10.63
CA TYR A 149 -12.48 13.03 -9.61
C TYR A 149 -11.96 11.68 -9.14
N HIS A 150 -11.43 10.85 -10.03
CA HIS A 150 -10.82 9.57 -9.70
C HIS A 150 -9.52 9.75 -8.91
N THR A 151 -8.74 10.76 -9.24
CA THR A 151 -7.56 11.15 -8.44
C THR A 151 -7.98 11.54 -7.01
N VAL A 152 -9.03 12.33 -6.83
CA VAL A 152 -9.57 12.66 -5.49
C VAL A 152 -10.00 11.40 -4.74
N ILE A 153 -10.60 10.42 -5.42
CA ILE A 153 -10.96 9.12 -4.82
C ILE A 153 -9.72 8.40 -4.29
N VAL A 154 -8.61 8.41 -5.02
CA VAL A 154 -7.34 7.81 -4.53
C VAL A 154 -6.88 8.50 -3.25
N PHE A 155 -6.93 9.83 -3.17
CA PHE A 155 -6.57 10.56 -1.94
C PHE A 155 -7.49 10.23 -0.77
N ILE A 156 -8.79 10.09 -1.01
CA ILE A 156 -9.77 9.66 0.01
C ILE A 156 -9.44 8.24 0.48
N ALA A 157 -9.14 7.32 -0.44
CA ALA A 157 -8.78 5.95 -0.11
C ALA A 157 -7.48 5.86 0.71
N VAL A 158 -6.48 6.68 0.38
CA VAL A 158 -5.24 6.82 1.18
C VAL A 158 -5.56 7.31 2.59
N LEU A 159 -6.37 8.38 2.72
CA LEU A 159 -6.77 8.90 4.02
C LEU A 159 -7.53 7.86 4.84
N PHE A 160 -8.50 7.18 4.24
CA PHE A 160 -9.25 6.12 4.89
C PHE A 160 -8.33 5.01 5.41
N THR A 161 -7.39 4.56 4.58
CA THR A 161 -6.47 3.48 4.93
C THR A 161 -5.48 3.91 6.02
N THR A 162 -4.89 5.10 5.92
CA THR A 162 -3.94 5.59 6.94
C THR A 162 -4.62 5.88 8.27
N VAL A 163 -5.84 6.40 8.26
CA VAL A 163 -6.68 6.54 9.46
C VAL A 163 -7.01 5.17 10.06
N SER A 164 -7.32 4.18 9.23
CA SER A 164 -7.52 2.80 9.68
C SER A 164 -6.26 2.23 10.33
N CYS A 165 -5.07 2.51 9.80
CA CYS A 165 -3.80 2.15 10.43
C CYS A 165 -3.63 2.82 11.80
N TYR A 166 -3.97 4.11 11.91
CA TYR A 166 -3.94 4.81 13.19
C TYR A 166 -4.80 4.11 14.25
N PHE A 167 -6.06 3.84 13.92
CA PHE A 167 -6.95 3.14 14.85
C PHE A 167 -6.46 1.72 15.15
N SER A 168 -5.98 0.99 14.16
CA SER A 168 -5.40 -0.33 14.36
C SER A 168 -4.20 -0.32 15.30
N MET A 169 -3.33 0.69 15.22
CA MET A 169 -2.21 0.90 16.14
C MET A 169 -2.68 1.27 17.54
N VAL A 170 -3.61 2.21 17.67
CA VAL A 170 -4.16 2.64 18.98
C VAL A 170 -4.84 1.49 19.70
N TYR A 171 -5.64 0.70 18.98
CA TYR A 171 -6.35 -0.45 19.53
C TYR A 171 -5.58 -1.77 19.43
N SER A 172 -4.29 -1.73 19.09
CA SER A 172 -3.47 -2.93 18.87
C SER A 172 -3.48 -3.92 20.04
N LYS A 173 -3.51 -3.45 21.29
CA LYS A 173 -3.63 -4.32 22.47
C LYS A 173 -4.89 -5.18 22.45
N VAL A 174 -6.00 -4.57 22.03
CA VAL A 174 -7.30 -5.25 21.94
C VAL A 174 -7.27 -6.24 20.77
N ILE A 175 -6.79 -5.80 19.61
CA ILE A 175 -6.68 -6.62 18.40
C ILE A 175 -5.83 -7.86 18.68
N VAL A 176 -4.62 -7.68 19.25
CA VAL A 176 -3.71 -8.78 19.56
C VAL A 176 -4.31 -9.74 20.59
N ARG A 177 -5.01 -9.22 21.59
CA ARG A 177 -5.66 -10.05 22.63
C ARG A 177 -6.77 -10.93 22.07
N TYR A 178 -7.58 -10.42 21.13
CA TYR A 178 -8.69 -11.19 20.55
C TYR A 178 -8.26 -12.16 19.46
N LEU A 179 -7.29 -11.77 18.62
CA LEU A 179 -6.83 -12.62 17.52
C LEU A 179 -5.87 -13.72 17.99
N GLY A 180 -5.06 -13.43 18.99
CA GLY A 180 -3.96 -14.31 19.40
C GLY A 180 -2.93 -14.54 18.27
N ASP A 181 -1.95 -15.41 18.52
CA ASP A 181 -0.90 -15.70 17.53
C ASP A 181 -1.41 -16.48 16.33
N SER A 182 -2.35 -17.42 16.55
CA SER A 182 -2.94 -18.19 15.45
C SER A 182 -3.78 -17.33 14.52
N GLY A 183 -4.62 -16.45 15.06
CA GLY A 183 -5.42 -15.52 14.27
C GLY A 183 -4.55 -14.55 13.45
N ARG A 184 -3.46 -14.03 14.05
CA ARG A 184 -2.47 -13.23 13.35
C ARG A 184 -1.88 -13.96 12.14
N GLN A 185 -1.44 -15.21 12.35
CA GLN A 185 -0.82 -16.01 11.28
C GLN A 185 -1.79 -16.26 10.12
N ILE A 186 -3.03 -16.65 10.42
CA ILE A 186 -4.06 -16.92 9.41
C ILE A 186 -4.31 -15.64 8.58
N ILE A 187 -4.59 -14.53 9.24
CA ILE A 187 -4.85 -13.25 8.57
C ILE A 187 -3.66 -12.82 7.73
N THR A 188 -2.45 -12.87 8.27
CA THR A 188 -1.24 -12.49 7.54
C THR A 188 -1.07 -13.34 6.27
N LYS A 189 -1.30 -14.64 6.34
CA LYS A 189 -1.20 -15.53 5.18
C LYS A 189 -2.29 -15.27 4.13
N VAL A 190 -3.52 -15.01 4.57
CA VAL A 190 -4.64 -14.68 3.66
C VAL A 190 -4.35 -13.36 2.94
N PHE A 191 -3.95 -12.31 3.66
CA PHE A 191 -3.56 -11.05 3.03
C PHE A 191 -2.32 -11.20 2.13
N GLY A 192 -1.36 -12.02 2.53
CA GLY A 192 -0.20 -12.36 1.70
C GLY A 192 -0.62 -13.02 0.38
N LEU A 193 -1.58 -13.95 0.42
CA LEU A 193 -2.09 -14.59 -0.80
C LEU A 193 -2.80 -13.59 -1.73
N ILE A 194 -3.65 -12.73 -1.17
CA ILE A 194 -4.32 -11.69 -1.95
C ILE A 194 -3.29 -10.73 -2.57
N LEU A 195 -2.29 -10.33 -1.79
CA LEU A 195 -1.21 -9.47 -2.25
C LEU A 195 -0.39 -10.13 -3.37
N ALA A 196 -0.12 -11.43 -3.27
CA ALA A 196 0.59 -12.17 -4.32
C ALA A 196 -0.18 -12.16 -5.65
N VAL A 197 -1.51 -12.33 -5.61
CA VAL A 197 -2.36 -12.26 -6.81
C VAL A 197 -2.35 -10.85 -7.41
N ILE A 198 -2.48 -9.82 -6.60
CA ILE A 198 -2.39 -8.41 -7.04
C ILE A 198 -1.02 -8.14 -7.68
N ALA A 199 0.04 -8.62 -7.05
CA ALA A 199 1.41 -8.46 -7.54
C ALA A 199 1.62 -9.10 -8.91
N VAL A 200 1.13 -10.33 -9.10
CA VAL A 200 1.18 -11.01 -10.41
C VAL A 200 0.35 -10.25 -11.45
N GLN A 201 -0.83 -9.74 -11.08
CA GLN A 201 -1.66 -8.95 -11.99
C GLN A 201 -0.94 -7.67 -12.45
N PHE A 202 -0.21 -7.00 -11.56
CA PHE A 202 0.61 -5.83 -11.93
C PHE A 202 1.68 -6.18 -12.95
N VAL A 203 2.38 -7.30 -12.77
CA VAL A 203 3.39 -7.77 -13.73
C VAL A 203 2.75 -8.11 -15.09
N VAL A 204 1.63 -8.84 -15.08
CA VAL A 204 0.91 -9.21 -16.30
C VAL A 204 0.42 -7.98 -17.07
N ASN A 205 -0.20 -7.03 -16.37
CA ASN A 205 -0.66 -5.77 -16.97
C ASN A 205 0.52 -4.94 -17.51
N GLY A 206 1.62 -4.89 -16.77
CA GLY A 206 2.84 -4.20 -17.21
C GLY A 206 3.43 -4.82 -18.48
N ILE A 207 3.52 -6.15 -18.55
CA ILE A 207 3.98 -6.86 -19.74
C ILE A 207 3.02 -6.62 -20.93
N ALA A 208 1.71 -6.72 -20.70
CA ALA A 208 0.71 -6.47 -21.73
C ALA A 208 0.86 -5.07 -22.33
N ASN A 209 1.04 -4.04 -21.51
CA ASN A 209 1.26 -2.67 -21.98
C ASN A 209 2.54 -2.53 -22.80
N VAL A 210 3.64 -3.14 -22.35
CA VAL A 210 4.90 -3.16 -23.11
C VAL A 210 4.69 -3.77 -24.49
N LEU A 211 3.98 -4.90 -24.59
CA LEU A 211 3.72 -5.58 -25.87
C LEU A 211 2.85 -4.75 -26.82
N VAL A 212 1.87 -4.01 -26.27
CA VAL A 212 1.05 -3.06 -27.04
C VAL A 212 1.92 -1.90 -27.54
N ASP A 213 2.75 -1.30 -26.68
CA ASP A 213 3.65 -0.20 -27.02
C ASP A 213 4.64 -0.60 -28.13
N PHE A 214 5.06 -1.86 -28.19
CA PHE A 214 5.90 -2.40 -29.26
C PHE A 214 5.12 -2.84 -30.52
N GLY A 215 3.80 -2.65 -30.58
CA GLY A 215 2.97 -3.02 -31.73
C GLY A 215 2.86 -4.53 -31.97
N MET A 216 3.16 -5.36 -30.97
CA MET A 216 3.07 -6.82 -31.09
C MET A 216 1.64 -7.36 -30.92
N PHE A 217 0.73 -6.55 -30.33
CA PHE A 217 -0.68 -6.87 -30.17
C PHE A 217 -1.53 -5.63 -30.36
N GLU A 218 -2.52 -5.70 -31.25
CA GLU A 218 -3.62 -4.73 -31.28
C GLU A 218 -4.71 -5.23 -30.32
N ILE A 219 -4.92 -4.54 -29.21
CA ILE A 219 -6.08 -4.80 -28.36
C ILE A 219 -7.23 -3.99 -28.96
N PRO A 220 -8.36 -4.61 -29.39
CA PRO A 220 -9.50 -3.87 -29.90
C PRO A 220 -9.97 -2.84 -28.88
N GLY A 221 -9.86 -1.54 -29.21
CA GLY A 221 -10.29 -0.42 -28.37
C GLY A 221 -9.21 0.33 -27.61
N ILE A 222 -7.93 0.00 -27.79
CA ILE A 222 -6.80 0.79 -27.29
C ILE A 222 -5.96 1.22 -28.49
N GLU A 223 -5.97 2.53 -28.81
CA GLU A 223 -5.09 3.07 -29.84
C GLU A 223 -3.64 3.17 -29.33
N PRO A 224 -2.64 2.82 -30.19
CA PRO A 224 -1.24 3.05 -29.84
C PRO A 224 -1.00 4.57 -29.75
N GLY A 225 -0.81 5.09 -28.56
CA GLY A 225 -0.51 6.51 -28.37
C GLY A 225 -1.32 7.24 -27.29
N ASP A 226 -2.32 6.62 -26.67
CA ASP A 226 -3.09 7.23 -25.57
C ASP A 226 -2.36 7.26 -24.21
N GLY A 227 -1.08 6.97 -24.24
CA GLY A 227 -0.21 7.12 -23.09
C GLY A 227 0.83 8.21 -23.35
N PHE A 228 0.56 9.43 -22.91
CA PHE A 228 1.46 10.61 -22.91
C PHE A 228 1.21 11.66 -24.03
N GLU A 229 0.17 12.46 -23.90
CA GLU A 229 0.27 13.90 -24.07
C GLU A 229 0.04 14.60 -22.73
#